data_0763b6536e30157fafc4ba49f5d29151
#
_entry.id   0763b6536e30157fafc4ba49f5d29151
#
_cell.length_a   1.000
_cell.length_b   1.000
_cell.length_c   1.000
_cell.angle_alpha   90.00
_cell.angle_beta   90.00
_cell.angle_gamma   90.00
#
_symmetry.space_group_name_H-M   'P 1'
#
loop_
_entity.id
_entity.type
_entity.pdbx_description
1 polymer ?
#
loop_
_entity_poly.entity_id
_entity_poly.type
_entity_poly.pdbx_seq_one_letter_code
_entity_poly.pdbx_strand_id
1 'polypeptide(L)'
;KPELTELHGAELSESVLRGNADAALAAVPEGANAVALRVKNARGELLYDSALQEAIDVNAVKGGSGANAVIEALTGSEVYTIARINATHDSLYSFAHMADAGVLQLNYAGYIWYDPDSTFYLAPEKPAARQYIVSVARECAELGFDELLFDEFGYPTRGRLNNIDESARTLSKSAALA
;
A
#
# COMPACT_ATOMS: atom_id res chain seq x y z
N LYS A 1 3.27 6.04 23.27
CA LYS A 1 1.88 5.63 23.48
C LYS A 1 1.81 4.55 24.58
N PRO A 2 0.66 4.33 25.22
CA PRO A 2 0.53 3.28 26.22
C PRO A 2 0.75 1.90 25.58
N GLU A 3 1.36 0.98 26.34
CA GLU A 3 1.48 -0.42 25.93
C GLU A 3 0.06 -1.04 25.89
N LEU A 4 -0.36 -1.54 24.72
CA LEU A 4 -1.67 -2.12 24.56
C LEU A 4 -1.66 -3.57 25.08
N THR A 5 -2.43 -3.81 26.12
CA THR A 5 -2.68 -5.19 26.63
C THR A 5 -3.85 -5.87 25.91
N GLU A 6 -4.75 -5.07 25.33
CA GLU A 6 -5.89 -5.50 24.55
C GLU A 6 -6.16 -4.49 23.44
N LEU A 7 -6.38 -4.98 22.22
CA LEU A 7 -6.59 -4.14 21.03
C LEU A 7 -8.09 -4.11 20.68
N HIS A 8 -8.69 -2.93 20.80
CA HIS A 8 -10.03 -2.61 20.29
C HIS A 8 -9.88 -1.72 19.05
N GLY A 9 -9.62 -2.35 17.90
CA GLY A 9 -9.29 -1.67 16.65
C GLY A 9 -10.50 -1.35 15.80
N ALA A 10 -10.47 -0.22 15.10
CA ALA A 10 -11.42 0.15 14.07
C ALA A 10 -10.69 0.54 12.78
N GLU A 11 -11.28 0.24 11.61
CA GLU A 11 -10.81 0.76 10.34
C GLU A 11 -11.50 2.09 10.05
N LEU A 12 -10.71 3.13 9.81
CA LEU A 12 -11.23 4.43 9.36
C LEU A 12 -11.39 4.43 7.84
N SER A 13 -12.46 5.07 7.38
CA SER A 13 -12.68 5.27 5.93
C SER A 13 -11.56 6.09 5.32
N GLU A 14 -11.15 5.79 4.08
CA GLU A 14 -10.19 6.58 3.31
C GLU A 14 -10.58 8.05 3.17
N SER A 15 -11.89 8.36 3.24
CA SER A 15 -12.40 9.72 3.19
C SER A 15 -11.92 10.61 4.36
N VAL A 16 -11.48 10.00 5.47
CA VAL A 16 -10.93 10.72 6.63
C VAL A 16 -9.68 11.51 6.22
N LEU A 17 -8.85 10.97 5.32
CA LEU A 17 -7.65 11.65 4.80
C LEU A 17 -7.96 12.91 3.95
N ARG A 18 -9.21 13.08 3.51
CA ARG A 18 -9.66 14.26 2.75
C ARG A 18 -10.30 15.32 3.65
N GLY A 19 -10.44 15.02 4.94
CA GLY A 19 -11.02 15.91 5.95
C GLY A 19 -9.98 16.83 6.58
N ASN A 20 -10.16 17.09 7.85
CA ASN A 20 -9.23 17.83 8.69
C ASN A 20 -8.93 17.05 9.98
N ALA A 21 -7.96 17.52 10.76
CA ALA A 21 -7.49 16.89 12.00
C ALA A 21 -8.62 16.65 13.00
N ASP A 22 -9.47 17.64 13.26
CA ASP A 22 -10.55 17.53 14.25
C ASP A 22 -11.60 16.49 13.83
N ALA A 23 -11.97 16.48 12.54
CA ALA A 23 -12.89 15.49 11.99
C ALA A 23 -12.32 14.08 12.02
N ALA A 24 -11.00 13.93 11.82
CA ALA A 24 -10.31 12.65 11.89
C ALA A 24 -10.29 12.09 13.31
N LEU A 25 -9.98 12.91 14.31
CA LEU A 25 -10.03 12.52 15.72
C LEU A 25 -11.46 12.17 16.16
N ALA A 26 -12.46 12.93 15.70
CA ALA A 26 -13.87 12.66 15.98
C ALA A 26 -14.39 11.39 15.28
N ALA A 27 -13.72 10.91 14.22
CA ALA A 27 -14.07 9.68 13.52
C ALA A 27 -13.59 8.42 14.25
N VAL A 28 -12.76 8.54 15.27
CA VAL A 28 -12.33 7.41 16.11
C VAL A 28 -13.54 6.94 16.92
N PRO A 29 -13.98 5.67 16.78
CA PRO A 29 -15.15 5.19 17.52
C PRO A 29 -14.93 5.21 19.03
N GLU A 30 -15.98 5.47 19.77
CA GLU A 30 -15.96 5.40 21.23
C GLU A 30 -15.52 4.00 21.70
N GLY A 31 -14.55 3.96 22.61
CA GLY A 31 -13.98 2.72 23.13
C GLY A 31 -12.92 2.07 22.24
N ALA A 32 -12.65 2.59 21.04
CA ALA A 32 -11.51 2.15 20.25
C ALA A 32 -10.20 2.72 20.82
N ASN A 33 -9.19 1.86 20.97
CA ASN A 33 -7.84 2.24 21.37
C ASN A 33 -6.83 2.13 20.23
N ALA A 34 -7.28 1.65 19.06
CA ALA A 34 -6.47 1.55 17.86
C ALA A 34 -7.31 1.87 16.60
N VAL A 35 -6.67 2.44 15.59
CA VAL A 35 -7.26 2.69 14.29
C VAL A 35 -6.34 2.26 13.16
N ALA A 36 -6.93 1.64 12.15
CA ALA A 36 -6.24 1.33 10.91
C ALA A 36 -6.68 2.32 9.82
N LEU A 37 -5.70 2.86 9.10
CA LEU A 37 -5.91 3.84 8.05
C LEU A 37 -5.24 3.36 6.76
N ARG A 38 -6.00 3.23 5.67
CA ARG A 38 -5.45 2.86 4.37
C ARG A 38 -4.69 4.04 3.78
N VAL A 39 -3.38 3.87 3.64
CA VAL A 39 -2.48 4.90 3.08
C VAL A 39 -2.06 4.58 1.64
N LYS A 40 -2.10 3.31 1.22
CA LYS A 40 -1.93 2.88 -0.16
C LYS A 40 -3.03 1.91 -0.57
N ASN A 41 -3.76 2.22 -1.64
CA ASN A 41 -4.86 1.40 -2.12
C ASN A 41 -4.45 0.41 -3.23
N ALA A 42 -5.41 -0.43 -3.69
CA ALA A 42 -5.18 -1.47 -4.71
C ALA A 42 -4.90 -0.92 -6.12
N ARG A 43 -5.11 0.38 -6.37
CA ARG A 43 -4.70 1.01 -7.64
C ARG A 43 -3.23 1.44 -7.62
N GLY A 44 -2.59 1.43 -6.46
CA GLY A 44 -1.25 1.95 -6.24
C GLY A 44 -1.24 3.42 -5.82
N GLU A 45 -2.41 4.00 -5.51
CA GLU A 45 -2.52 5.39 -5.10
C GLU A 45 -2.10 5.55 -3.64
N LEU A 46 -1.20 6.50 -3.37
CA LEU A 46 -0.83 6.96 -2.04
C LEU A 46 -1.82 8.06 -1.63
N LEU A 47 -2.56 7.81 -0.55
CA LEU A 47 -3.66 8.67 -0.09
C LEU A 47 -3.19 9.79 0.86
N TYR A 48 -1.90 10.02 0.93
CA TYR A 48 -1.24 11.09 1.67
C TYR A 48 -0.30 11.86 0.75
N ASP A 49 0.22 13.00 1.21
CA ASP A 49 1.15 13.85 0.45
C ASP A 49 2.57 13.27 0.56
N SER A 50 2.87 12.31 -0.31
CA SER A 50 4.15 11.61 -0.35
C SER A 50 5.21 12.43 -1.07
N ALA A 51 6.42 12.44 -0.53
CA ALA A 51 7.60 13.05 -1.13
C ALA A 51 8.43 12.06 -1.99
N LEU A 52 8.00 10.81 -2.11
CA LEU A 52 8.70 9.80 -2.90
C LEU A 52 8.67 10.15 -4.38
N GLN A 53 9.85 10.45 -4.96
CA GLN A 53 9.95 10.85 -6.37
C GLN A 53 9.40 9.75 -7.31
N GLU A 54 9.68 8.49 -7.01
CA GLU A 54 9.18 7.33 -7.76
C GLU A 54 7.64 7.21 -7.75
N ALA A 55 6.96 7.67 -6.70
CA ALA A 55 5.50 7.73 -6.64
C ALA A 55 4.95 8.96 -7.40
N ILE A 56 5.67 10.08 -7.33
CA ILE A 56 5.32 11.30 -8.05
C ILE A 56 5.42 11.07 -9.56
N ASP A 57 6.49 10.44 -10.02
CA ASP A 57 6.77 10.18 -11.45
C ASP A 57 5.68 9.33 -12.12
N VAL A 58 5.07 8.42 -11.38
CA VAL A 58 3.96 7.58 -11.87
C VAL A 58 2.58 8.14 -11.52
N ASN A 59 2.51 9.38 -11.02
CA ASN A 59 1.27 10.03 -10.60
C ASN A 59 0.48 9.21 -9.55
N ALA A 60 1.18 8.55 -8.64
CA ALA A 60 0.57 7.75 -7.57
C ALA A 60 0.15 8.59 -6.36
N VAL A 61 0.72 9.78 -6.15
CA VAL A 61 0.38 10.64 -5.01
C VAL A 61 -0.99 11.28 -5.24
N LYS A 62 -1.97 10.93 -4.42
CA LYS A 62 -3.37 11.40 -4.48
C LYS A 62 -3.82 12.08 -3.19
N GLY A 63 -3.01 12.01 -2.13
CA GLY A 63 -3.24 12.79 -0.92
C GLY A 63 -3.04 14.28 -1.20
N GLY A 64 -3.97 15.10 -0.67
CA GLY A 64 -3.78 16.56 -0.63
C GLY A 64 -2.93 16.99 0.57
N SER A 65 -2.52 18.25 0.60
CA SER A 65 -1.72 18.81 1.70
C SER A 65 -2.34 18.69 3.10
N GLY A 66 -3.66 18.49 3.20
CA GLY A 66 -4.36 18.23 4.46
C GLY A 66 -4.22 16.80 4.97
N ALA A 67 -3.89 15.82 4.09
CA ALA A 67 -3.82 14.42 4.49
C ALA A 67 -2.72 14.15 5.52
N ASN A 68 -1.54 14.77 5.36
CA ASN A 68 -0.46 14.62 6.33
C ASN A 68 -0.79 15.26 7.67
N ALA A 69 -1.52 16.38 7.69
CA ALA A 69 -2.00 16.98 8.94
C ALA A 69 -3.02 16.08 9.67
N VAL A 70 -3.87 15.36 8.93
CA VAL A 70 -4.78 14.34 9.48
C VAL A 70 -3.98 13.18 10.10
N ILE A 71 -2.97 12.67 9.38
CA ILE A 71 -2.10 11.60 9.87
C ILE A 71 -1.37 12.07 11.14
N GLU A 72 -0.76 13.25 11.12
CA GLU A 72 -0.06 13.82 12.27
C GLU A 72 -0.97 13.94 13.51
N ALA A 73 -2.23 14.38 13.32
CA ALA A 73 -3.19 14.47 14.42
C ALA A 73 -3.51 13.09 15.03
N LEU A 74 -3.72 12.07 14.19
CA LEU A 74 -3.99 10.71 14.65
C LEU A 74 -2.75 10.07 15.30
N THR A 75 -1.59 10.16 14.66
CA THR A 75 -0.34 9.59 15.17
C THR A 75 0.17 10.30 16.41
N GLY A 76 -0.12 11.60 16.59
CA GLY A 76 0.16 12.39 17.79
C GLY A 76 -0.83 12.19 18.94
N SER A 77 -1.96 11.48 18.71
CA SER A 77 -2.96 11.20 19.74
C SER A 77 -2.59 9.97 20.59
N GLU A 78 -3.40 9.65 21.60
CA GLU A 78 -3.24 8.44 22.42
C GLU A 78 -3.67 7.15 21.71
N VAL A 79 -4.31 7.25 20.54
CA VAL A 79 -4.80 6.10 19.78
C VAL A 79 -3.65 5.41 19.06
N TYR A 80 -3.58 4.09 19.15
CA TYR A 80 -2.60 3.29 18.38
C TYR A 80 -2.95 3.31 16.90
N THR A 81 -1.99 3.65 16.05
CA THR A 81 -2.21 3.90 14.62
C THR A 81 -1.55 2.87 13.73
N ILE A 82 -2.32 2.29 12.81
CA ILE A 82 -1.88 1.25 11.89
C ILE A 82 -1.99 1.78 10.45
N ALA A 83 -0.87 1.88 9.75
CA ALA A 83 -0.87 2.18 8.31
C ALA A 83 -1.17 0.91 7.51
N ARG A 84 -2.29 0.87 6.78
CA ARG A 84 -2.60 -0.21 5.84
C ARG A 84 -2.04 0.10 4.46
N ILE A 85 -1.15 -0.77 3.99
CA ILE A 85 -0.46 -0.66 2.72
C ILE A 85 -0.85 -1.86 1.86
N ASN A 86 -1.58 -1.63 0.75
CA ASN A 86 -1.75 -2.67 -0.24
C ASN A 86 -0.39 -2.96 -0.89
N ALA A 87 0.13 -4.16 -0.70
CA ALA A 87 1.52 -4.47 -1.02
C ALA A 87 1.74 -4.74 -2.52
N THR A 88 0.95 -5.63 -3.11
CA THR A 88 1.23 -6.12 -4.48
C THR A 88 0.21 -5.70 -5.53
N HIS A 89 -1.02 -5.33 -5.18
CA HIS A 89 -1.92 -4.71 -6.14
C HIS A 89 -1.49 -3.25 -6.35
N ASP A 90 -1.02 -2.94 -7.56
CA ASP A 90 -0.53 -1.62 -7.90
C ASP A 90 -0.54 -1.44 -9.42
N SER A 91 -1.57 -0.78 -9.91
CA SER A 91 -1.71 -0.56 -11.34
C SER A 91 -0.85 0.60 -11.87
N LEU A 92 -0.44 1.51 -11.03
CA LEU A 92 0.32 2.70 -11.44
C LEU A 92 1.81 2.36 -11.59
N TYR A 93 2.43 1.94 -10.50
CA TYR A 93 3.87 1.65 -10.50
C TYR A 93 4.21 0.44 -11.36
N SER A 94 3.41 -0.64 -11.27
CA SER A 94 3.66 -1.85 -12.06
C SER A 94 3.51 -1.63 -13.56
N PHE A 95 2.57 -0.78 -14.00
CA PHE A 95 2.43 -0.45 -15.43
C PHE A 95 3.57 0.44 -15.93
N ALA A 96 3.98 1.42 -15.17
CA ALA A 96 5.10 2.29 -15.52
C ALA A 96 6.44 1.54 -15.59
N HIS A 97 6.60 0.51 -14.75
CA HIS A 97 7.82 -0.28 -14.61
C HIS A 97 7.60 -1.77 -14.91
N MET A 98 6.90 -2.09 -16.02
CA MET A 98 6.48 -3.45 -16.36
C MET A 98 7.62 -4.46 -16.25
N ALA A 99 8.75 -4.18 -16.90
CA ALA A 99 9.89 -5.10 -16.94
C ALA A 99 10.54 -5.30 -15.55
N ASP A 100 10.67 -4.22 -14.79
CA ASP A 100 11.47 -4.18 -13.57
C ASP A 100 10.66 -4.45 -12.29
N ALA A 101 9.33 -4.24 -12.32
CA ALA A 101 8.47 -4.37 -11.16
C ALA A 101 7.18 -5.17 -11.39
N GLY A 102 6.64 -5.23 -12.62
CA GLY A 102 5.34 -5.83 -12.91
C GLY A 102 5.36 -7.34 -13.07
N VAL A 103 4.23 -7.98 -12.82
CA VAL A 103 3.98 -9.37 -13.25
C VAL A 103 3.75 -9.39 -14.76
N LEU A 104 4.52 -10.19 -15.51
CA LEU A 104 4.51 -10.18 -16.98
C LEU A 104 3.63 -11.28 -17.58
N GLN A 105 3.19 -11.07 -18.83
CA GLN A 105 2.46 -12.05 -19.63
C GLN A 105 3.40 -12.97 -20.42
N LEU A 106 3.02 -14.26 -20.51
CA LEU A 106 3.72 -15.26 -21.31
C LEU A 106 3.55 -15.00 -22.82
N ASN A 107 2.35 -14.67 -23.28
CA ASN A 107 2.02 -14.60 -24.71
C ASN A 107 2.43 -13.28 -25.38
N TYR A 108 2.72 -12.25 -24.59
CA TYR A 108 3.16 -10.94 -25.07
C TYR A 108 4.40 -10.54 -24.28
N ALA A 109 5.55 -11.01 -24.75
CA ALA A 109 6.83 -10.83 -24.07
C ALA A 109 7.06 -9.36 -23.66
N GLY A 110 7.31 -9.16 -22.37
CA GLY A 110 7.54 -7.84 -21.79
C GLY A 110 6.26 -7.04 -21.50
N TYR A 111 5.07 -7.56 -21.80
CA TYR A 111 3.82 -6.88 -21.45
C TYR A 111 3.33 -7.28 -20.08
N ILE A 112 2.65 -6.36 -19.38
CA ILE A 112 2.15 -6.62 -18.03
C ILE A 112 0.94 -7.56 -18.05
N TRP A 113 0.87 -8.44 -17.07
CA TRP A 113 -0.29 -9.28 -16.82
C TRP A 113 -1.35 -8.52 -16.00
N TYR A 114 -2.62 -8.84 -16.22
CA TYR A 114 -3.75 -8.25 -15.49
C TYR A 114 -4.81 -9.30 -15.17
N ASP A 115 -5.51 -9.05 -14.07
CA ASP A 115 -6.62 -9.87 -13.61
C ASP A 115 -7.96 -9.48 -14.30
N PRO A 116 -9.09 -10.19 -14.03
CA PRO A 116 -10.39 -9.86 -14.61
C PRO A 116 -10.91 -8.46 -14.32
N ASP A 117 -10.43 -7.82 -13.26
CA ASP A 117 -10.80 -6.44 -12.90
C ASP A 117 -9.83 -5.41 -13.51
N SER A 118 -8.96 -5.85 -14.41
CA SER A 118 -7.93 -5.01 -15.04
C SER A 118 -6.94 -4.41 -14.02
N THR A 119 -6.72 -5.09 -12.90
CA THR A 119 -5.70 -4.73 -11.91
C THR A 119 -4.36 -5.33 -12.32
N PHE A 120 -3.31 -4.53 -12.24
CA PHE A 120 -1.92 -4.95 -12.43
C PHE A 120 -1.26 -5.21 -11.07
N TYR A 121 -0.17 -5.99 -11.09
CA TYR A 121 0.47 -6.46 -9.87
C TYR A 121 1.96 -6.21 -9.89
N LEU A 122 2.49 -5.81 -8.75
CA LEU A 122 3.91 -5.87 -8.48
C LEU A 122 4.34 -7.33 -8.32
N ALA A 123 5.50 -7.66 -8.86
CA ALA A 123 6.10 -8.99 -8.74
C ALA A 123 7.02 -9.01 -7.51
N PRO A 124 6.67 -9.73 -6.43
CA PRO A 124 7.42 -9.68 -5.16
C PRO A 124 8.89 -10.12 -5.28
N GLU A 125 9.23 -10.93 -6.28
CA GLU A 125 10.61 -11.35 -6.54
C GLU A 125 11.49 -10.26 -7.15
N LYS A 126 10.89 -9.22 -7.73
CA LYS A 126 11.65 -8.16 -8.41
C LYS A 126 12.14 -7.10 -7.43
N PRO A 127 13.45 -6.76 -7.47
CA PRO A 127 14.01 -5.77 -6.54
C PRO A 127 13.33 -4.42 -6.56
N ALA A 128 12.95 -3.90 -7.74
CA ALA A 128 12.30 -2.59 -7.87
C ALA A 128 10.92 -2.57 -7.18
N ALA A 129 10.13 -3.66 -7.32
CA ALA A 129 8.86 -3.78 -6.63
C ALA A 129 9.02 -3.74 -5.10
N ARG A 130 10.00 -4.51 -4.57
CA ARG A 130 10.29 -4.53 -3.12
C ARG A 130 10.78 -3.17 -2.62
N GLN A 131 11.72 -2.55 -3.35
CA GLN A 131 12.26 -1.24 -2.96
C GLN A 131 11.16 -0.18 -2.88
N TYR A 132 10.27 -0.14 -3.86
CA TYR A 132 9.15 0.79 -3.85
C TYR A 132 8.26 0.62 -2.61
N ILE A 133 7.85 -0.62 -2.28
CA ILE A 133 7.03 -0.87 -1.08
C ILE A 133 7.78 -0.57 0.21
N VAL A 134 9.09 -0.83 0.26
CA VAL A 134 9.94 -0.47 1.41
C VAL A 134 10.06 1.05 1.56
N SER A 135 10.16 1.80 0.45
CA SER A 135 10.16 3.28 0.49
C SER A 135 8.85 3.82 1.06
N VAL A 136 7.70 3.32 0.59
CA VAL A 136 6.37 3.68 1.14
C VAL A 136 6.28 3.34 2.63
N ALA A 137 6.75 2.15 3.03
CA ALA A 137 6.74 1.73 4.42
C ALA A 137 7.58 2.64 5.34
N ARG A 138 8.76 3.05 4.87
CA ARG A 138 9.62 3.99 5.61
C ARG A 138 8.96 5.34 5.79
N GLU A 139 8.38 5.89 4.73
CA GLU A 139 7.67 7.17 4.79
C GLU A 139 6.49 7.10 5.78
N CYS A 140 5.73 6.00 5.79
CA CYS A 140 4.68 5.79 6.80
C CYS A 140 5.23 5.73 8.24
N ALA A 141 6.36 5.07 8.45
CA ALA A 141 7.02 5.06 9.76
C ALA A 141 7.50 6.47 10.18
N GLU A 142 8.03 7.25 9.24
CA GLU A 142 8.43 8.64 9.46
C GLU A 142 7.24 9.56 9.76
N LEU A 143 6.06 9.27 9.21
CA LEU A 143 4.80 9.94 9.54
C LEU A 143 4.26 9.57 10.94
N GLY A 144 4.92 8.67 11.66
CA GLY A 144 4.65 8.36 13.07
C GLY A 144 3.63 7.26 13.32
N PHE A 145 3.27 6.46 12.32
CA PHE A 145 2.45 5.27 12.55
C PHE A 145 3.15 4.28 13.49
N ASP A 146 2.39 3.68 14.39
CA ASP A 146 2.89 2.70 15.37
C ASP A 146 3.11 1.32 14.74
N GLU A 147 2.33 0.99 13.70
CA GLU A 147 2.37 -0.32 13.02
C GLU A 147 2.14 -0.17 11.53
N LEU A 148 2.75 -1.07 10.75
CA LEU A 148 2.54 -1.20 9.31
C LEU A 148 1.88 -2.54 9.01
N LEU A 149 0.68 -2.50 8.43
CA LEU A 149 -0.06 -3.68 7.98
C LEU A 149 0.01 -3.78 6.45
N PHE A 150 0.76 -4.78 5.97
CA PHE A 150 0.78 -5.11 4.54
C PHE A 150 -0.37 -6.06 4.23
N ASP A 151 -1.37 -5.57 3.52
CA ASP A 151 -2.44 -6.41 2.98
C ASP A 151 -2.23 -6.70 1.49
N GLU A 152 -2.97 -7.69 0.96
CA GLU A 152 -2.85 -8.15 -0.43
C GLU A 152 -1.38 -8.46 -0.82
N PHE A 153 -0.62 -9.04 0.12
CA PHE A 153 0.76 -9.43 -0.11
C PHE A 153 0.83 -10.82 -0.73
N GLY A 154 1.01 -10.87 -2.05
CA GLY A 154 1.02 -12.15 -2.76
C GLY A 154 1.05 -12.03 -4.27
N TYR A 155 0.98 -13.19 -4.91
CA TYR A 155 0.82 -13.33 -6.36
C TYR A 155 -0.66 -13.35 -6.73
N PRO A 156 -0.99 -13.05 -8.01
CA PRO A 156 -2.34 -13.21 -8.50
C PRO A 156 -2.90 -14.62 -8.24
N THR A 157 -4.16 -14.69 -7.77
CA THR A 157 -4.85 -15.94 -7.44
C THR A 157 -6.06 -16.22 -8.32
N ARG A 158 -6.43 -15.28 -9.20
CA ARG A 158 -7.59 -15.37 -10.09
C ARG A 158 -7.26 -14.85 -11.50
N GLY A 159 -8.09 -15.19 -12.46
CA GLY A 159 -7.88 -14.81 -13.85
C GLY A 159 -7.10 -15.86 -14.65
N ARG A 160 -6.49 -15.44 -15.74
CA ARG A 160 -5.72 -16.33 -16.64
C ARG A 160 -4.31 -16.57 -16.09
N LEU A 161 -4.20 -17.29 -14.98
CA LEU A 161 -2.93 -17.54 -14.28
C LEU A 161 -1.93 -18.30 -15.16
N ASN A 162 -2.40 -19.15 -16.07
CA ASN A 162 -1.57 -19.87 -17.05
C ASN A 162 -0.94 -18.95 -18.12
N ASN A 163 -1.34 -17.68 -18.16
CA ASN A 163 -0.77 -16.65 -19.02
C ASN A 163 0.29 -15.78 -18.31
N ILE A 164 0.63 -16.09 -17.08
CA ILE A 164 1.74 -15.42 -16.36
C ILE A 164 3.06 -16.00 -16.86
N ASP A 165 4.02 -15.13 -17.17
CA ASP A 165 5.37 -15.52 -17.53
C ASP A 165 6.17 -15.95 -16.29
N GLU A 166 6.13 -17.23 -16.00
CA GLU A 166 6.90 -17.84 -14.91
C GLU A 166 8.42 -17.88 -15.19
N SER A 167 8.84 -17.79 -16.45
CA SER A 167 10.26 -17.83 -16.84
C SER A 167 11.01 -16.56 -16.45
N ALA A 168 10.29 -15.46 -16.26
CA ALA A 168 10.86 -14.19 -15.80
C ALA A 168 11.20 -14.17 -14.30
N ARG A 169 10.83 -15.21 -13.55
CA ARG A 169 11.11 -15.26 -12.12
C ARG A 169 12.53 -15.65 -11.81
N THR A 170 13.12 -14.91 -10.90
CA THR A 170 14.45 -15.19 -10.33
C THR A 170 14.38 -15.99 -9.04
N LEU A 171 13.21 -16.03 -8.38
CA LEU A 171 12.95 -16.75 -7.13
C LEU A 171 11.68 -17.58 -7.24
N SER A 172 11.54 -18.64 -6.45
CA SER A 172 10.27 -19.33 -6.27
C SER A 172 9.27 -18.39 -5.57
N LYS A 173 7.95 -18.63 -5.74
CA LYS A 173 6.92 -17.84 -5.07
C LYS A 173 7.11 -17.81 -3.55
N SER A 174 7.38 -18.96 -2.94
CA SER A 174 7.62 -19.06 -1.51
C SER A 174 8.87 -18.31 -1.05
N ALA A 175 9.96 -18.33 -1.82
CA ALA A 175 11.18 -17.60 -1.49
C ALA A 175 11.03 -16.08 -1.68
N ALA A 176 10.13 -15.63 -2.56
CA ALA A 176 9.88 -14.21 -2.79
C ALA A 176 8.95 -13.59 -1.72
N LEU A 177 8.17 -14.43 -1.01
CA LEU A 177 7.23 -14.01 0.04
C LEU A 177 7.75 -14.29 1.46
N ALA A 178 8.94 -14.88 1.60
CA ALA A 178 9.61 -15.13 2.87
C ALA A 178 10.44 -13.93 3.30
#